data_4e70d625b34aebbbaad7538a1d9759a3
#
_entry.id   4e70d625b34aebbbaad7538a1d9759a3
#
_cell.length_a   1.000
_cell.length_b   1.000
_cell.length_c   1.000
_cell.angle_alpha   90.00
_cell.angle_beta   90.00
_cell.angle_gamma   90.00
#
_symmetry.space_group_name_H-M   'P 1'
#
loop_
_entity.id
_entity.type
_entity.pdbx_description
1 polymer ?
#
loop_
_entity_poly.entity_id
_entity_poly.type
_entity_poly.pdbx_seq_one_letter_code
_entity_poly.pdbx_strand_id
1 'polypeptide(L)'
;VGPKILAFRTAVVVDRLPPRSEVCPLSLGDLLRAQDGDGRPLPIIRAPIAGVARAALIAAREADAAIGLFLPAGSPPQPWFQAVVAAADEFAAGHPFFLSSEVIVEGAAPDEVERAEQEAFRLVDAGITHLAVDVRALPAAERPRVFSAVAATAAERGACVDLAVSLEDAPKALFAALEAAGCPPDVVSVRCPEAAEQREARAQVVRMVRLCAELSGTPVLRRGPVTPAVLEELARSPVRGCEDGGAAAVAGIAVIPWERLQQREDDQSRTPALEQAAEELSRDAADRLEARAYVEVATLIDRLGAAGSATALGDALERQLEER
;
A
#
# COMPACT_ATOMS: atom_id res chain seq x y z
N VAL A 1 14.17 2.09 16.83
CA VAL A 1 14.74 2.32 15.49
C VAL A 1 15.60 3.57 15.55
N GLY A 2 16.86 3.49 15.12
CA GLY A 2 17.83 4.58 15.29
C GLY A 2 17.71 5.66 14.20
N PRO A 3 18.37 6.82 14.40
CA PRO A 3 18.37 7.92 13.42
C PRO A 3 18.89 7.52 12.04
N LYS A 4 19.66 6.45 11.90
CA LYS A 4 20.24 5.99 10.64
C LYS A 4 19.19 5.55 9.62
N ILE A 5 18.06 4.95 10.04
CA ILE A 5 16.99 4.52 9.14
C ILE A 5 16.39 5.70 8.35
N LEU A 6 16.44 6.92 8.90
CA LEU A 6 15.94 8.11 8.23
C LEU A 6 16.69 8.43 6.93
N ALA A 7 17.90 7.89 6.73
CA ALA A 7 18.66 8.05 5.50
C ALA A 7 18.05 7.31 4.29
N PHE A 8 17.13 6.37 4.52
CA PHE A 8 16.41 5.66 3.45
C PHE A 8 15.17 6.40 2.94
N ARG A 9 14.82 7.56 3.52
CA ARG A 9 13.72 8.36 2.99
C ARG A 9 14.08 8.90 1.60
N THR A 10 13.11 8.84 0.68
CA THR A 10 13.31 9.42 -0.66
C THR A 10 13.49 10.95 -0.56
N ALA A 11 14.18 11.54 -1.54
CA ALA A 11 14.39 12.99 -1.57
C ALA A 11 13.05 13.75 -1.52
N VAL A 12 12.04 13.28 -2.27
CA VAL A 12 10.70 13.89 -2.29
C VAL A 12 10.06 13.89 -0.90
N VAL A 13 10.16 12.78 -0.18
CA VAL A 13 9.65 12.70 1.20
C VAL A 13 10.37 13.70 2.10
N VAL A 14 11.71 13.76 2.03
CA VAL A 14 12.50 14.69 2.84
C VAL A 14 12.10 16.14 2.59
N ASP A 15 11.89 16.52 1.33
CA ASP A 15 11.48 17.87 0.93
C ASP A 15 10.07 18.25 1.40
N ARG A 16 9.22 17.27 1.68
CA ARG A 16 7.83 17.48 2.15
C ARG A 16 7.67 17.43 3.67
N LEU A 17 8.67 16.91 4.38
CA LEU A 17 8.63 16.81 5.83
C LEU A 17 9.10 18.11 6.51
N PRO A 18 8.59 18.44 7.70
CA PRO A 18 9.14 19.52 8.51
C PRO A 18 10.64 19.33 8.78
N PRO A 19 11.42 20.40 8.90
CA PRO A 19 12.83 20.31 9.26
C PRO A 19 13.02 19.52 10.57
N ARG A 20 13.94 18.54 10.56
CA ARG A 20 14.23 17.64 11.70
C ARG A 20 13.11 16.67 12.07
N SER A 21 12.12 16.48 11.19
CA SER A 21 11.09 15.46 11.41
C SER A 21 11.71 14.07 11.55
N GLU A 22 11.24 13.31 12.53
CA GLU A 22 11.60 11.89 12.72
C GLU A 22 10.58 10.94 12.08
N VAL A 23 9.57 11.46 11.39
CA VAL A 23 8.60 10.66 10.63
C VAL A 23 9.33 9.87 9.55
N CYS A 24 9.08 8.55 9.46
CA CYS A 24 9.89 7.62 8.70
C CYS A 24 9.11 6.86 7.60
N PRO A 25 8.54 7.55 6.58
CA PRO A 25 7.97 6.88 5.42
C PRO A 25 9.10 6.45 4.47
N LEU A 26 9.18 5.14 4.21
CA LEU A 26 10.24 4.52 3.40
C LEU A 26 9.68 4.02 2.07
N SER A 27 10.54 3.72 1.12
CA SER A 27 10.17 2.98 -0.07
C SER A 27 9.82 1.53 0.30
N LEU A 28 8.71 1.00 -0.24
CA LEU A 28 8.39 -0.42 -0.07
C LEU A 28 9.51 -1.31 -0.61
N GLY A 29 10.16 -0.92 -1.71
CA GLY A 29 11.29 -1.65 -2.28
C GLY A 29 12.46 -1.80 -1.29
N ASP A 30 12.78 -0.77 -0.50
CA ASP A 30 13.82 -0.85 0.54
C ASP A 30 13.41 -1.80 1.67
N LEU A 31 12.16 -1.71 2.13
CA LEU A 31 11.63 -2.60 3.16
C LEU A 31 11.65 -4.07 2.71
N LEU A 32 11.26 -4.34 1.47
CA LEU A 32 11.26 -5.71 0.92
C LEU A 32 12.66 -6.26 0.70
N ARG A 33 13.63 -5.41 0.31
CA ARG A 33 15.05 -5.82 0.23
C ARG A 33 15.68 -6.08 1.60
N ALA A 34 15.20 -5.39 2.64
CA ALA A 34 15.63 -5.62 4.01
C ALA A 34 15.00 -6.86 4.65
N GLN A 35 13.88 -7.33 4.10
CA GLN A 35 13.29 -8.61 4.52
C GLN A 35 14.16 -9.77 4.03
N ASP A 36 14.81 -10.49 4.93
CA ASP A 36 15.44 -11.78 4.62
C ASP A 36 14.40 -12.82 4.16
N GLY A 37 14.84 -13.91 3.52
CA GLY A 37 14.03 -14.90 2.83
C GLY A 37 12.74 -15.38 3.52
N ASP A 38 12.68 -15.35 4.84
CA ASP A 38 11.53 -15.74 5.68
C ASP A 38 10.66 -14.56 6.13
N GLY A 39 10.78 -13.40 5.47
CA GLY A 39 10.04 -12.18 5.82
C GLY A 39 8.52 -12.39 5.80
N ARG A 40 7.85 -11.98 6.87
CA ARG A 40 6.39 -12.05 7.01
C ARG A 40 5.69 -11.03 6.13
N PRO A 41 4.45 -11.29 5.68
CA PRO A 41 3.72 -10.33 4.86
C PRO A 41 3.56 -8.98 5.57
N LEU A 42 3.85 -7.88 4.88
CA LEU A 42 3.59 -6.53 5.38
C LEU A 42 2.09 -6.22 5.27
N PRO A 43 1.44 -5.80 6.35
CA PRO A 43 0.06 -5.31 6.30
C PRO A 43 -0.01 -4.00 5.51
N ILE A 44 -0.99 -3.87 4.62
CA ILE A 44 -1.29 -2.64 3.86
C ILE A 44 -2.72 -2.23 4.16
N ILE A 45 -2.88 -1.07 4.77
CA ILE A 45 -4.16 -0.58 5.29
C ILE A 45 -4.74 0.47 4.34
N ARG A 46 -5.91 0.23 3.79
CA ARG A 46 -6.67 1.26 3.10
C ARG A 46 -7.12 2.34 4.07
N ALA A 47 -6.54 3.50 3.97
CA ALA A 47 -6.74 4.60 4.90
C ALA A 47 -7.23 5.88 4.18
N PRO A 48 -8.46 5.89 3.64
CA PRO A 48 -8.98 7.05 2.89
C PRO A 48 -9.18 8.29 3.77
N ILE A 49 -9.29 8.11 5.07
CA ILE A 49 -9.54 9.18 6.04
C ILE A 49 -8.47 9.20 7.13
N ALA A 50 -8.17 10.38 7.64
CA ALA A 50 -7.12 10.62 8.62
C ALA A 50 -7.25 9.76 9.90
N GLY A 51 -8.47 9.55 10.42
CA GLY A 51 -8.71 8.73 11.62
C GLY A 51 -8.32 7.26 11.44
N VAL A 52 -8.51 6.69 10.23
CA VAL A 52 -8.06 5.31 9.94
C VAL A 52 -6.55 5.25 9.86
N ALA A 53 -5.89 6.23 9.21
CA ALA A 53 -4.44 6.29 9.13
C ALA A 53 -3.81 6.42 10.52
N ARG A 54 -4.37 7.29 11.39
CA ARG A 54 -3.94 7.47 12.77
C ARG A 54 -4.07 6.17 13.58
N ALA A 55 -5.22 5.52 13.53
CA ALA A 55 -5.46 4.24 14.18
C ALA A 55 -4.47 3.16 13.73
N ALA A 56 -4.17 3.11 12.43
CA ALA A 56 -3.22 2.18 11.86
C ALA A 56 -1.78 2.42 12.37
N LEU A 57 -1.35 3.68 12.45
CA LEU A 57 -0.03 4.05 12.97
C LEU A 57 0.12 3.72 14.46
N ILE A 58 -0.92 3.94 15.26
CA ILE A 58 -0.93 3.57 16.69
C ILE A 58 -0.81 2.06 16.83
N ALA A 59 -1.65 1.28 16.14
CA ALA A 59 -1.61 -0.19 16.20
C ALA A 59 -0.26 -0.75 15.73
N ALA A 60 0.31 -0.19 14.66
CA ALA A 60 1.61 -0.56 14.14
C ALA A 60 2.74 -0.28 15.15
N ARG A 61 2.72 0.89 15.78
CA ARG A 61 3.71 1.27 16.78
C ARG A 61 3.65 0.37 18.02
N GLU A 62 2.44 0.07 18.52
CA GLU A 62 2.26 -0.80 19.68
C GLU A 62 2.67 -2.25 19.42
N ALA A 63 2.43 -2.75 18.21
CA ALA A 63 2.83 -4.09 17.80
C ALA A 63 4.27 -4.17 17.27
N ASP A 64 4.99 -3.05 17.18
CA ASP A 64 6.29 -2.96 16.51
C ASP A 64 6.23 -3.53 15.06
N ALA A 65 5.21 -3.20 14.30
CA ALA A 65 4.97 -3.72 12.97
C ALA A 65 5.18 -2.66 11.89
N ALA A 66 6.01 -2.95 10.88
CA ALA A 66 6.06 -2.12 9.68
C ALA A 66 4.76 -2.31 8.86
N ILE A 67 4.15 -1.21 8.43
CA ILE A 67 2.90 -1.23 7.68
C ILE A 67 2.94 -0.32 6.45
N GLY A 68 2.04 -0.58 5.50
CA GLY A 68 1.68 0.36 4.44
C GLY A 68 0.38 1.08 4.72
N LEU A 69 0.33 2.36 4.40
CA LEU A 69 -0.92 3.11 4.34
C LEU A 69 -1.28 3.36 2.88
N PHE A 70 -2.45 2.91 2.47
CA PHE A 70 -2.90 3.00 1.09
C PHE A 70 -3.93 4.11 0.92
N LEU A 71 -3.61 5.07 0.05
CA LEU A 71 -4.53 6.11 -0.40
C LEU A 71 -5.29 5.61 -1.63
N PRO A 72 -6.63 5.49 -1.60
CA PRO A 72 -7.42 5.10 -2.77
C PRO A 72 -7.27 6.08 -3.94
N ALA A 73 -7.40 5.56 -5.18
CA ALA A 73 -7.39 6.39 -6.39
C ALA A 73 -8.43 7.51 -6.31
N GLY A 74 -8.08 8.68 -6.84
CA GLY A 74 -8.95 9.87 -6.85
C GLY A 74 -8.98 10.68 -5.56
N SER A 75 -8.37 10.19 -4.47
CA SER A 75 -8.25 10.97 -3.22
C SER A 75 -7.18 12.06 -3.34
N PRO A 76 -7.32 13.21 -2.62
CA PRO A 76 -6.34 14.29 -2.65
C PRO A 76 -5.07 13.90 -1.88
N PRO A 77 -3.90 13.70 -2.55
CA PRO A 77 -2.73 13.13 -1.90
C PRO A 77 -2.03 14.09 -0.94
N GLN A 78 -1.97 15.39 -1.23
CA GLN A 78 -1.28 16.35 -0.36
C GLN A 78 -1.93 16.53 1.02
N PRO A 79 -3.24 16.79 1.15
CA PRO A 79 -3.90 16.87 2.46
C PRO A 79 -3.79 15.54 3.23
N TRP A 80 -3.93 14.42 2.52
CA TRP A 80 -3.78 13.10 3.12
C TRP A 80 -2.37 12.87 3.66
N PHE A 81 -1.34 13.17 2.87
CA PHE A 81 0.06 13.08 3.32
C PHE A 81 0.32 13.92 4.57
N GLN A 82 -0.17 15.16 4.59
CA GLN A 82 -0.02 16.04 5.76
C GLN A 82 -0.69 15.46 7.00
N ALA A 83 -1.89 14.91 6.85
CA ALA A 83 -2.61 14.27 7.97
C ALA A 83 -1.87 13.02 8.49
N VAL A 84 -1.32 12.19 7.58
CA VAL A 84 -0.51 11.02 7.95
C VAL A 84 0.78 11.44 8.65
N VAL A 85 1.48 12.47 8.13
CA VAL A 85 2.71 12.99 8.76
C VAL A 85 2.41 13.52 10.16
N ALA A 86 1.34 14.29 10.35
CA ALA A 86 0.95 14.79 11.66
C ALA A 86 0.66 13.64 12.64
N ALA A 87 -0.08 12.63 12.21
CA ALA A 87 -0.34 11.45 13.04
C ALA A 87 0.93 10.64 13.35
N ALA A 88 1.82 10.49 12.37
CA ALA A 88 3.09 9.78 12.57
C ALA A 88 4.05 10.52 13.50
N ASP A 89 4.10 11.86 13.43
CA ASP A 89 4.91 12.69 14.32
C ASP A 89 4.45 12.56 15.78
N GLU A 90 3.13 12.50 15.99
CA GLU A 90 2.53 12.38 17.32
C GLU A 90 2.66 10.96 17.91
N PHE A 91 2.44 9.89 17.11
CA PHE A 91 2.27 8.53 17.63
C PHE A 91 3.33 7.53 17.18
N ALA A 92 4.05 7.80 16.10
CA ALA A 92 4.93 6.82 15.44
C ALA A 92 6.27 7.43 14.95
N ALA A 93 6.79 8.46 15.63
CA ALA A 93 8.08 9.04 15.30
C ALA A 93 9.19 7.96 15.28
N GLY A 94 10.02 7.95 14.24
CA GLY A 94 11.06 6.95 14.02
C GLY A 94 10.57 5.55 13.63
N HIS A 95 9.26 5.31 13.57
CA HIS A 95 8.69 4.02 13.19
C HIS A 95 8.60 3.89 11.67
N PRO A 96 9.13 2.80 11.05
CA PRO A 96 9.11 2.62 9.61
C PRO A 96 7.71 2.25 9.11
N PHE A 97 7.27 2.96 8.08
CA PHE A 97 6.05 2.65 7.31
C PHE A 97 6.25 3.06 5.84
N PHE A 98 5.33 2.70 4.96
CA PHE A 98 5.35 3.19 3.58
C PHE A 98 3.99 3.74 3.16
N LEU A 99 4.01 4.63 2.17
CA LEU A 99 2.83 5.28 1.63
C LEU A 99 2.55 4.75 0.24
N SER A 100 1.37 4.18 0.05
CA SER A 100 0.98 3.49 -1.16
C SER A 100 -0.22 4.16 -1.82
N SER A 101 -0.25 4.17 -3.14
CA SER A 101 -1.42 4.53 -3.93
C SER A 101 -1.44 3.76 -5.25
N GLU A 102 -2.43 4.03 -6.09
CA GLU A 102 -2.54 3.40 -7.40
C GLU A 102 -2.93 4.38 -8.50
N VAL A 103 -2.43 4.12 -9.71
CA VAL A 103 -2.89 4.75 -10.95
C VAL A 103 -3.57 3.68 -11.79
N ILE A 104 -4.85 3.89 -12.10
CA ILE A 104 -5.63 3.00 -12.95
C ILE A 104 -5.64 3.59 -14.35
N VAL A 105 -5.18 2.82 -15.33
CA VAL A 105 -5.13 3.24 -16.74
C VAL A 105 -6.23 2.51 -17.51
N GLU A 106 -7.23 3.25 -17.95
CA GLU A 106 -8.42 2.70 -18.61
C GLU A 106 -8.28 2.61 -20.13
N GLY A 107 -7.38 3.42 -20.71
CA GLY A 107 -7.15 3.45 -22.15
C GLY A 107 -5.68 3.68 -22.52
N ALA A 108 -5.32 3.33 -23.76
CA ALA A 108 -3.96 3.46 -24.31
C ALA A 108 -3.79 4.66 -25.25
N ALA A 109 -4.81 5.53 -25.38
CA ALA A 109 -4.73 6.75 -26.17
C ALA A 109 -3.68 7.72 -25.55
N PRO A 110 -2.95 8.50 -26.35
CA PRO A 110 -1.88 9.34 -25.85
C PRO A 110 -2.29 10.28 -24.71
N ASP A 111 -3.47 10.86 -24.78
CA ASP A 111 -4.02 11.75 -23.76
C ASP A 111 -4.42 11.04 -22.47
N GLU A 112 -4.78 9.76 -22.55
CA GLU A 112 -5.07 8.93 -21.37
C GLU A 112 -3.79 8.50 -20.68
N VAL A 113 -2.75 8.16 -21.45
CA VAL A 113 -1.41 7.85 -20.92
C VAL A 113 -0.81 9.08 -20.26
N GLU A 114 -0.87 10.26 -20.92
CA GLU A 114 -0.39 11.53 -20.33
C GLU A 114 -1.09 11.87 -19.00
N ARG A 115 -2.41 11.68 -18.93
CA ARG A 115 -3.16 11.86 -17.68
C ARG A 115 -2.69 10.90 -16.59
N ALA A 116 -2.40 9.65 -16.93
CA ALA A 116 -1.89 8.66 -15.98
C ALA A 116 -0.46 9.02 -15.50
N GLU A 117 0.40 9.52 -16.38
CA GLU A 117 1.73 10.03 -16.03
C GLU A 117 1.65 11.26 -15.11
N GLN A 118 0.73 12.18 -15.40
CA GLN A 118 0.48 13.36 -14.56
C GLN A 118 -0.05 12.96 -13.17
N GLU A 119 -0.93 11.97 -13.10
CA GLU A 119 -1.44 11.45 -11.83
C GLU A 119 -0.33 10.74 -11.04
N ALA A 120 0.50 9.92 -11.70
CA ALA A 120 1.66 9.30 -11.08
C ALA A 120 2.61 10.35 -10.50
N PHE A 121 2.89 11.40 -11.28
CA PHE A 121 3.70 12.53 -10.83
C PHE A 121 3.09 13.19 -9.58
N ARG A 122 1.78 13.51 -9.62
CA ARG A 122 1.06 14.17 -8.53
C ARG A 122 1.11 13.37 -7.23
N LEU A 123 0.95 12.05 -7.33
CA LEU A 123 0.99 11.13 -6.19
C LEU A 123 2.40 11.08 -5.57
N VAL A 124 3.42 10.83 -6.40
CA VAL A 124 4.80 10.72 -5.89
C VAL A 124 5.31 12.06 -5.39
N ASP A 125 5.03 13.17 -6.09
CA ASP A 125 5.39 14.52 -5.65
C ASP A 125 4.73 14.88 -4.30
N ALA A 126 3.55 14.33 -4.01
CA ALA A 126 2.93 14.49 -2.70
C ALA A 126 3.58 13.67 -1.57
N GLY A 127 4.49 12.75 -1.88
CA GLY A 127 5.21 11.93 -0.90
C GLY A 127 4.83 10.44 -0.88
N ILE A 128 4.04 9.95 -1.86
CA ILE A 128 3.77 8.51 -2.01
C ILE A 128 5.09 7.79 -2.35
N THR A 129 5.41 6.73 -1.61
CA THR A 129 6.67 5.98 -1.72
C THR A 129 6.53 4.63 -2.43
N HIS A 130 5.30 4.22 -2.71
CA HIS A 130 4.96 3.01 -3.46
C HIS A 130 3.76 3.31 -4.37
N LEU A 131 3.94 3.10 -5.68
CA LEU A 131 2.91 3.35 -6.68
C LEU A 131 2.58 2.08 -7.47
N ALA A 132 1.34 1.62 -7.36
CA ALA A 132 0.83 0.57 -8.21
C ALA A 132 0.28 1.14 -9.52
N VAL A 133 0.67 0.54 -10.64
CA VAL A 133 0.18 0.88 -11.97
C VAL A 133 -0.71 -0.26 -12.46
N ASP A 134 -2.00 0.04 -12.61
CA ASP A 134 -3.01 -0.92 -13.06
C ASP A 134 -3.31 -0.73 -14.54
N VAL A 135 -2.77 -1.62 -15.36
CA VAL A 135 -2.96 -1.64 -16.82
C VAL A 135 -3.86 -2.78 -17.28
N ARG A 136 -4.59 -3.44 -16.37
CA ARG A 136 -5.38 -4.64 -16.68
C ARG A 136 -6.52 -4.38 -17.66
N ALA A 137 -7.09 -3.19 -17.66
CA ALA A 137 -8.14 -2.79 -18.61
C ALA A 137 -7.64 -2.69 -20.06
N LEU A 138 -6.32 -2.56 -20.25
CA LEU A 138 -5.73 -2.39 -21.57
C LEU A 138 -5.60 -3.70 -22.35
N PRO A 139 -5.61 -3.65 -23.70
CA PRO A 139 -5.19 -4.76 -24.54
C PRO A 139 -3.76 -5.22 -24.19
N ALA A 140 -3.52 -6.53 -24.18
CA ALA A 140 -2.26 -7.10 -23.73
C ALA A 140 -1.03 -6.52 -24.47
N ALA A 141 -1.16 -6.20 -25.76
CA ALA A 141 -0.08 -5.62 -26.58
C ALA A 141 0.33 -4.19 -26.14
N GLU A 142 -0.61 -3.42 -25.53
CA GLU A 142 -0.36 -2.04 -25.10
C GLU A 142 0.19 -1.95 -23.68
N ARG A 143 -0.09 -2.95 -22.85
CA ARG A 143 0.27 -2.96 -21.42
C ARG A 143 1.73 -2.64 -21.14
N PRO A 144 2.75 -3.25 -21.84
CA PRO A 144 4.14 -2.95 -21.54
C PRO A 144 4.52 -1.50 -21.79
N ARG A 145 4.09 -0.95 -22.93
CA ARG A 145 4.37 0.45 -23.31
C ARG A 145 3.79 1.43 -22.31
N VAL A 146 2.52 1.25 -21.97
CA VAL A 146 1.79 2.18 -21.07
C VAL A 146 2.32 2.05 -19.65
N PHE A 147 2.53 0.83 -19.16
CA PHE A 147 3.15 0.62 -17.85
C PHE A 147 4.51 1.33 -17.76
N SER A 148 5.41 1.13 -18.74
CA SER A 148 6.75 1.73 -18.72
C SER A 148 6.70 3.25 -18.69
N ALA A 149 5.78 3.88 -19.42
CA ALA A 149 5.64 5.33 -19.44
C ALA A 149 5.25 5.88 -18.05
N VAL A 150 4.20 5.30 -17.42
CA VAL A 150 3.72 5.73 -16.10
C VAL A 150 4.74 5.39 -15.00
N ALA A 151 5.35 4.20 -15.06
CA ALA A 151 6.33 3.70 -14.11
C ALA A 151 7.61 4.56 -14.06
N ALA A 152 8.10 5.04 -15.22
CA ALA A 152 9.28 5.87 -15.31
C ALA A 152 9.15 7.14 -14.45
N THR A 153 7.99 7.78 -14.47
CA THR A 153 7.71 8.99 -13.69
C THR A 153 7.84 8.75 -12.18
N ALA A 154 7.43 7.58 -11.70
CA ALA A 154 7.54 7.21 -10.29
C ALA A 154 8.97 6.79 -9.91
N ALA A 155 9.60 5.97 -10.75
CA ALA A 155 10.96 5.46 -10.52
C ALA A 155 12.01 6.58 -10.47
N GLU A 156 11.93 7.59 -11.34
CA GLU A 156 12.81 8.77 -11.35
C GLU A 156 12.82 9.53 -10.02
N ARG A 157 11.77 9.39 -9.21
CA ARG A 157 11.63 10.02 -7.90
C ARG A 157 11.88 9.07 -6.73
N GLY A 158 12.33 7.85 -7.01
CA GLY A 158 12.68 6.85 -6.01
C GLY A 158 11.47 6.15 -5.38
N ALA A 159 10.27 6.26 -5.96
CA ALA A 159 9.15 5.46 -5.51
C ALA A 159 9.30 4.02 -6.01
N CYS A 160 8.89 3.06 -5.19
CA CYS A 160 8.77 1.66 -5.58
C CYS A 160 7.61 1.50 -6.56
N VAL A 161 7.84 0.85 -7.69
CA VAL A 161 6.83 0.65 -8.74
C VAL A 161 6.28 -0.75 -8.71
N ASP A 162 4.96 -0.86 -8.70
CA ASP A 162 4.21 -2.11 -8.60
C ASP A 162 3.35 -2.32 -9.84
N LEU A 163 3.44 -3.51 -10.43
CA LEU A 163 2.56 -3.94 -11.51
C LEU A 163 1.33 -4.65 -10.96
N ALA A 164 0.15 -4.05 -11.12
CA ALA A 164 -1.09 -4.69 -10.73
C ALA A 164 -1.57 -5.70 -11.78
N VAL A 165 -1.78 -6.95 -11.37
CA VAL A 165 -2.29 -8.05 -12.19
C VAL A 165 -3.50 -8.70 -11.55
N SER A 166 -4.30 -9.46 -12.32
CA SER A 166 -5.31 -10.35 -11.75
C SER A 166 -4.72 -11.74 -11.51
N LEU A 167 -5.36 -12.50 -10.62
CA LEU A 167 -4.95 -13.88 -10.34
C LEU A 167 -5.05 -14.80 -11.57
N GLU A 168 -5.87 -14.42 -12.55
CA GLU A 168 -6.15 -15.19 -13.78
C GLU A 168 -5.28 -14.77 -14.96
N ASP A 169 -4.63 -13.60 -14.87
CA ASP A 169 -3.68 -13.17 -15.88
C ASP A 169 -2.46 -14.12 -15.90
N ALA A 170 -1.87 -14.25 -17.08
CA ALA A 170 -0.56 -14.88 -17.24
C ALA A 170 0.53 -13.79 -17.24
N PRO A 171 0.93 -13.24 -16.08
CA PRO A 171 1.79 -12.05 -16.01
C PRO A 171 3.19 -12.31 -16.53
N LYS A 172 3.61 -13.57 -16.69
CA LYS A 172 4.95 -13.93 -17.16
C LYS A 172 5.33 -13.31 -18.49
N ALA A 173 4.42 -13.29 -19.47
CA ALA A 173 4.69 -12.69 -20.77
C ALA A 173 4.81 -11.16 -20.67
N LEU A 174 3.95 -10.53 -19.88
CA LEU A 174 4.02 -9.10 -19.60
C LEU A 174 5.31 -8.75 -18.86
N PHE A 175 5.64 -9.50 -17.81
CA PHE A 175 6.86 -9.31 -17.03
C PHE A 175 8.11 -9.42 -17.91
N ALA A 176 8.22 -10.48 -18.73
CA ALA A 176 9.34 -10.66 -19.67
C ALA A 176 9.43 -9.51 -20.70
N ALA A 177 8.31 -8.97 -21.16
CA ALA A 177 8.30 -7.82 -22.06
C ALA A 177 8.80 -6.54 -21.36
N LEU A 178 8.47 -6.34 -20.09
CA LEU A 178 8.94 -5.21 -19.27
C LEU A 178 10.45 -5.34 -18.94
N GLU A 179 10.92 -6.54 -18.62
CA GLU A 179 12.36 -6.81 -18.45
C GLU A 179 13.14 -6.51 -19.74
N ALA A 180 12.63 -6.97 -20.88
CA ALA A 180 13.25 -6.71 -22.20
C ALA A 180 13.24 -5.23 -22.57
N ALA A 181 12.25 -4.47 -22.11
CA ALA A 181 12.18 -3.02 -22.26
C ALA A 181 13.05 -2.24 -21.25
N GLY A 182 13.72 -2.94 -20.32
CA GLY A 182 14.55 -2.31 -19.27
C GLY A 182 13.73 -1.58 -18.18
N CYS A 183 12.46 -1.93 -18.04
CA CYS A 183 11.56 -1.33 -17.04
C CYS A 183 10.80 -2.41 -16.23
N PRO A 184 11.51 -3.34 -15.56
CA PRO A 184 10.87 -4.32 -14.71
C PRO A 184 10.20 -3.63 -13.52
N PRO A 185 9.05 -4.12 -13.05
CA PRO A 185 8.46 -3.63 -11.81
C PRO A 185 9.31 -4.10 -10.61
N ASP A 186 9.37 -3.28 -9.57
CA ASP A 186 9.99 -3.65 -8.29
C ASP A 186 9.17 -4.71 -7.55
N VAL A 187 7.85 -4.68 -7.74
CA VAL A 187 6.85 -5.49 -7.05
C VAL A 187 5.73 -5.87 -8.02
N VAL A 188 5.08 -7.00 -7.78
CA VAL A 188 3.86 -7.39 -8.48
C VAL A 188 2.72 -7.55 -7.47
N SER A 189 1.65 -6.80 -7.61
CA SER A 189 0.45 -6.97 -6.79
C SER A 189 -0.64 -7.76 -7.53
N VAL A 190 -1.16 -8.77 -6.85
CA VAL A 190 -2.19 -9.66 -7.40
C VAL A 190 -3.54 -9.28 -6.80
N ARG A 191 -4.46 -8.83 -7.64
CA ARG A 191 -5.85 -8.63 -7.24
C ARG A 191 -6.57 -9.97 -7.16
N CYS A 192 -7.04 -10.28 -5.96
CA CYS A 192 -7.76 -11.51 -5.66
C CYS A 192 -9.24 -11.20 -5.37
N PRO A 193 -10.18 -12.02 -5.86
CA PRO A 193 -11.56 -11.95 -5.43
C PRO A 193 -11.70 -12.36 -3.96
N GLU A 194 -12.85 -12.10 -3.38
CA GLU A 194 -13.17 -12.60 -2.05
C GLU A 194 -13.10 -14.14 -2.03
N ALA A 195 -12.54 -14.69 -0.97
CA ALA A 195 -12.50 -16.13 -0.71
C ALA A 195 -13.10 -16.40 0.67
N ALA A 196 -14.37 -16.78 0.68
CA ALA A 196 -15.10 -17.06 1.91
C ALA A 196 -14.71 -18.40 2.53
N GLU A 197 -14.39 -19.38 1.67
CA GLU A 197 -14.05 -20.73 2.10
C GLU A 197 -12.53 -20.95 2.17
N GLN A 198 -12.09 -21.79 3.13
CA GLN A 198 -10.68 -22.17 3.31
C GLN A 198 -10.06 -22.77 2.03
N ARG A 199 -10.84 -23.56 1.28
CA ARG A 199 -10.39 -24.17 0.03
C ARG A 199 -10.07 -23.13 -1.04
N GLU A 200 -10.90 -22.09 -1.16
CA GLU A 200 -10.70 -21.00 -2.12
C GLU A 200 -9.50 -20.14 -1.72
N ALA A 201 -9.41 -19.79 -0.43
CA ALA A 201 -8.29 -19.04 0.13
C ALA A 201 -6.95 -19.74 -0.16
N ARG A 202 -6.89 -21.03 0.13
CA ARG A 202 -5.70 -21.86 -0.15
C ARG A 202 -5.39 -21.94 -1.64
N ALA A 203 -6.41 -22.08 -2.50
CA ALA A 203 -6.20 -22.12 -3.95
C ALA A 203 -5.62 -20.79 -4.48
N GLN A 204 -6.10 -19.63 -3.98
CA GLN A 204 -5.54 -18.34 -4.32
C GLN A 204 -4.07 -18.24 -3.89
N VAL A 205 -3.76 -18.54 -2.63
CA VAL A 205 -2.39 -18.45 -2.11
C VAL A 205 -1.44 -19.39 -2.86
N VAL A 206 -1.86 -20.62 -3.17
CA VAL A 206 -1.05 -21.55 -3.98
C VAL A 206 -0.73 -20.99 -5.37
N ARG A 207 -1.69 -20.32 -6.03
CA ARG A 207 -1.42 -19.65 -7.31
C ARG A 207 -0.42 -18.51 -7.16
N MET A 208 -0.54 -17.70 -6.11
CA MET A 208 0.41 -16.62 -5.82
C MET A 208 1.81 -17.15 -5.52
N VAL A 209 1.93 -18.24 -4.77
CA VAL A 209 3.22 -18.89 -4.50
C VAL A 209 3.89 -19.39 -5.79
N ARG A 210 3.12 -19.94 -6.73
CA ARG A 210 3.63 -20.31 -8.05
C ARG A 210 4.12 -19.07 -8.82
N LEU A 211 3.35 -17.98 -8.76
CA LEU A 211 3.75 -16.72 -9.37
C LEU A 211 5.04 -16.18 -8.76
N CYS A 212 5.22 -16.22 -7.44
CA CYS A 212 6.49 -15.85 -6.79
C CYS A 212 7.68 -16.64 -7.38
N ALA A 213 7.50 -17.93 -7.57
CA ALA A 213 8.55 -18.79 -8.18
C ALA A 213 8.81 -18.46 -9.66
N GLU A 214 7.79 -18.05 -10.40
CA GLU A 214 7.90 -17.71 -11.83
C GLU A 214 8.54 -16.35 -12.10
N LEU A 215 8.44 -15.42 -11.17
CA LEU A 215 8.93 -14.03 -11.28
C LEU A 215 10.36 -13.85 -10.73
N SER A 216 11.12 -14.92 -10.61
CA SER A 216 12.58 -14.88 -10.36
C SER A 216 13.02 -14.00 -9.18
N GLY A 217 12.23 -13.96 -8.11
CA GLY A 217 12.56 -13.21 -6.88
C GLY A 217 11.87 -11.83 -6.76
N THR A 218 11.11 -11.41 -7.77
CA THR A 218 10.28 -10.20 -7.62
C THR A 218 9.24 -10.42 -6.54
N PRO A 219 9.15 -9.53 -5.53
CA PRO A 219 8.17 -9.66 -4.47
C PRO A 219 6.73 -9.62 -4.98
N VAL A 220 5.87 -10.46 -4.40
CA VAL A 220 4.45 -10.49 -4.75
C VAL A 220 3.62 -10.05 -3.56
N LEU A 221 2.67 -9.15 -3.80
CA LEU A 221 1.69 -8.67 -2.83
C LEU A 221 0.30 -9.20 -3.17
N ARG A 222 -0.53 -9.36 -2.17
CA ARG A 222 -1.96 -9.65 -2.34
C ARG A 222 -2.80 -8.39 -2.14
N ARG A 223 -3.75 -8.15 -3.04
CA ARG A 223 -4.77 -7.10 -2.92
C ARG A 223 -6.17 -7.68 -3.02
N GLY A 224 -7.08 -7.16 -2.25
CA GLY A 224 -8.50 -7.53 -2.27
C GLY A 224 -9.01 -7.93 -0.90
N PRO A 225 -10.31 -8.32 -0.81
CA PRO A 225 -10.93 -8.63 0.47
C PRO A 225 -10.16 -9.72 1.23
N VAL A 226 -9.95 -9.52 2.52
CA VAL A 226 -9.27 -10.48 3.39
C VAL A 226 -10.28 -11.16 4.30
N THR A 227 -10.14 -12.48 4.40
CA THR A 227 -10.88 -13.31 5.36
C THR A 227 -9.90 -13.97 6.33
N PRO A 228 -10.33 -14.44 7.49
CA PRO A 228 -9.46 -15.18 8.40
C PRO A 228 -8.72 -16.34 7.71
N ALA A 229 -9.40 -17.04 6.82
CA ALA A 229 -8.83 -18.14 6.04
C ALA A 229 -7.68 -17.68 5.13
N VAL A 230 -7.85 -16.54 4.46
CA VAL A 230 -6.81 -15.94 3.61
C VAL A 230 -5.59 -15.55 4.43
N LEU A 231 -5.79 -14.91 5.58
CA LEU A 231 -4.69 -14.46 6.43
C LEU A 231 -3.88 -15.63 6.98
N GLU A 232 -4.52 -16.70 7.40
CA GLU A 232 -3.87 -17.91 7.88
C GLU A 232 -2.97 -18.57 6.82
N GLU A 233 -3.42 -18.64 5.58
CA GLU A 233 -2.64 -19.20 4.46
C GLU A 233 -1.49 -18.23 4.06
N LEU A 234 -1.72 -16.93 4.08
CA LEU A 234 -0.70 -15.92 3.74
C LEU A 234 0.44 -15.89 4.75
N ALA A 235 0.15 -15.98 6.05
CA ALA A 235 1.16 -15.95 7.10
C ALA A 235 2.23 -17.06 6.97
N ARG A 236 1.93 -18.12 6.20
CA ARG A 236 2.80 -19.27 5.94
C ARG A 236 3.36 -19.30 4.50
N SER A 237 3.17 -18.24 3.73
CA SER A 237 3.51 -18.18 2.32
C SER A 237 4.67 -17.20 2.06
N PRO A 238 5.36 -17.29 0.91
CA PRO A 238 6.36 -16.31 0.50
C PRO A 238 5.77 -14.99 -0.05
N VAL A 239 4.45 -14.78 0.06
CA VAL A 239 3.81 -13.52 -0.32
C VAL A 239 4.26 -12.43 0.64
N ARG A 240 4.72 -11.29 0.12
CA ARG A 240 5.44 -10.27 0.88
C ARG A 240 4.57 -9.16 1.47
N GLY A 241 3.31 -9.08 1.06
CA GLY A 241 2.39 -8.09 1.62
C GLY A 241 0.92 -8.43 1.36
N CYS A 242 0.05 -7.87 2.18
CA CYS A 242 -1.38 -8.08 2.09
C CYS A 242 -2.13 -6.76 2.36
N GLU A 243 -2.89 -6.30 1.38
CA GLU A 243 -3.82 -5.19 1.54
C GLU A 243 -5.12 -5.69 2.20
N ASP A 244 -5.63 -4.93 3.17
CA ASP A 244 -6.81 -5.26 3.98
C ASP A 244 -8.15 -5.27 3.21
N GLY A 245 -8.11 -4.91 1.92
CA GLY A 245 -9.32 -4.79 1.10
C GLY A 245 -10.27 -3.67 1.57
N GLY A 246 -9.80 -2.80 2.46
CA GLY A 246 -10.60 -1.74 3.06
C GLY A 246 -11.30 -2.13 4.37
N ALA A 247 -10.97 -3.28 4.98
CA ALA A 247 -11.64 -3.75 6.20
C ALA A 247 -11.60 -2.71 7.34
N ALA A 248 -10.43 -2.11 7.61
CA ALA A 248 -10.28 -1.08 8.63
C ALA A 248 -11.08 0.19 8.30
N ALA A 249 -11.11 0.61 7.03
CA ALA A 249 -11.90 1.74 6.57
C ALA A 249 -13.41 1.46 6.74
N VAL A 250 -13.87 0.28 6.34
CA VAL A 250 -15.28 -0.13 6.49
C VAL A 250 -15.69 -0.18 7.97
N ALA A 251 -14.85 -0.72 8.86
CA ALA A 251 -15.11 -0.74 10.29
C ALA A 251 -15.24 0.68 10.86
N GLY A 252 -14.38 1.60 10.44
CA GLY A 252 -14.48 3.02 10.78
C GLY A 252 -15.77 3.65 10.26
N ILE A 253 -16.10 3.44 8.99
CA ILE A 253 -17.30 3.97 8.34
C ILE A 253 -18.59 3.50 9.01
N ALA A 254 -18.63 2.28 9.54
CA ALA A 254 -19.81 1.76 10.23
C ALA A 254 -20.24 2.60 11.45
N VAL A 255 -19.43 3.55 11.87
CA VAL A 255 -19.75 4.53 12.91
C VAL A 255 -20.46 5.78 12.34
N ILE A 256 -20.31 6.02 11.04
CA ILE A 256 -20.94 7.18 10.36
C ILE A 256 -22.40 6.83 10.06
N PRO A 257 -23.37 7.69 10.42
CA PRO A 257 -24.78 7.45 10.09
C PRO A 257 -24.97 7.22 8.59
N TRP A 258 -25.62 6.11 8.25
CA TRP A 258 -25.85 5.68 6.86
C TRP A 258 -26.55 6.73 6.00
N GLU A 259 -27.46 7.50 6.59
CA GLU A 259 -28.18 8.58 5.93
C GLU A 259 -27.27 9.65 5.34
N ARG A 260 -26.10 9.86 5.92
CA ARG A 260 -25.11 10.82 5.41
C ARG A 260 -24.32 10.27 4.22
N LEU A 261 -24.25 8.95 4.07
CA LEU A 261 -23.54 8.27 2.99
C LEU A 261 -24.43 8.03 1.76
N GLN A 262 -25.77 7.93 1.96
CA GLN A 262 -26.73 7.64 0.88
C GLN A 262 -26.98 8.81 -0.08
N GLN A 263 -26.58 10.03 0.25
CA GLN A 263 -26.88 11.22 -0.57
C GLN A 263 -26.04 11.33 -1.86
N ARG A 264 -25.11 10.38 -2.11
CA ARG A 264 -24.27 10.36 -3.31
C ARG A 264 -24.20 8.96 -3.89
N GLU A 265 -24.87 8.73 -5.01
CA GLU A 265 -25.04 7.40 -5.64
C GLU A 265 -23.82 6.91 -6.45
N ASP A 266 -22.80 7.74 -6.70
CA ASP A 266 -21.64 7.38 -7.53
C ASP A 266 -20.45 6.89 -6.72
N ASP A 267 -19.92 5.69 -7.06
CA ASP A 267 -18.75 5.08 -6.41
C ASP A 267 -17.49 5.95 -6.46
N GLN A 268 -17.31 6.75 -7.50
CA GLN A 268 -16.20 7.70 -7.63
C GLN A 268 -16.31 8.91 -6.69
N SER A 269 -17.51 9.22 -6.20
CA SER A 269 -17.75 10.34 -5.28
C SER A 269 -17.76 9.92 -3.80
N ARG A 270 -17.61 8.63 -3.48
CA ARG A 270 -17.68 8.13 -2.10
C ARG A 270 -16.51 8.58 -1.24
N THR A 271 -15.29 8.61 -1.76
CA THR A 271 -14.11 8.97 -0.97
C THR A 271 -14.16 10.41 -0.46
N PRO A 272 -14.42 11.44 -1.29
CA PRO A 272 -14.60 12.81 -0.81
C PRO A 272 -15.79 12.97 0.14
N ALA A 273 -16.87 12.19 -0.07
CA ALA A 273 -18.01 12.19 0.83
C ALA A 273 -17.69 11.59 2.20
N LEU A 274 -16.81 10.59 2.24
CA LEU A 274 -16.33 9.98 3.48
C LEU A 274 -15.40 10.91 4.26
N GLU A 275 -14.48 11.59 3.58
CA GLU A 275 -13.60 12.58 4.19
C GLU A 275 -14.42 13.73 4.79
N GLN A 276 -15.34 14.30 4.02
CA GLN A 276 -16.22 15.36 4.52
C GLN A 276 -17.12 14.88 5.67
N ALA A 277 -17.69 13.67 5.58
CA ALA A 277 -18.50 13.11 6.65
C ALA A 277 -17.65 12.81 7.91
N ALA A 278 -16.39 12.46 7.75
CA ALA A 278 -15.47 12.23 8.86
C ALA A 278 -15.08 13.55 9.56
N GLU A 279 -14.89 14.64 8.80
CA GLU A 279 -14.63 15.97 9.37
C GLU A 279 -15.82 16.54 10.18
N GLU A 280 -17.04 16.15 9.80
CA GLU A 280 -18.27 16.56 10.48
C GLU A 280 -18.63 15.67 11.67
N LEU A 281 -17.84 14.64 11.99
CA LEU A 281 -18.12 13.76 13.11
C LEU A 281 -18.03 14.51 14.45
N SER A 282 -18.93 14.17 15.38
CA SER A 282 -18.74 14.53 16.77
C SER A 282 -17.47 13.85 17.30
N ARG A 283 -16.84 14.42 18.33
CA ARG A 283 -15.65 13.83 18.96
C ARG A 283 -15.85 12.36 19.33
N ASP A 284 -16.98 12.04 19.97
CA ASP A 284 -17.30 10.65 20.37
C ASP A 284 -17.44 9.71 19.16
N ALA A 285 -17.90 10.20 18.00
CA ALA A 285 -18.02 9.40 16.80
C ALA A 285 -16.64 9.21 16.13
N ALA A 286 -15.79 10.23 16.13
CA ALA A 286 -14.41 10.12 15.67
C ALA A 286 -13.60 9.14 16.52
N ASP A 287 -13.72 9.20 17.85
CA ASP A 287 -13.06 8.27 18.78
C ASP A 287 -13.52 6.82 18.54
N ARG A 288 -14.82 6.60 18.28
CA ARG A 288 -15.34 5.25 17.92
C ARG A 288 -14.84 4.76 16.57
N LEU A 289 -14.71 5.65 15.58
CA LEU A 289 -14.16 5.34 14.27
C LEU A 289 -12.72 4.85 14.41
N GLU A 290 -11.90 5.61 15.11
CA GLU A 290 -10.50 5.26 15.36
C GLU A 290 -10.38 3.94 16.14
N ALA A 291 -11.16 3.77 17.21
CA ALA A 291 -11.13 2.54 18.00
C ALA A 291 -11.49 1.29 17.19
N ARG A 292 -12.47 1.36 16.29
CA ARG A 292 -12.83 0.24 15.42
C ARG A 292 -11.75 -0.03 14.37
N ALA A 293 -11.23 1.00 13.71
CA ALA A 293 -10.15 0.86 12.76
C ALA A 293 -8.90 0.27 13.42
N TYR A 294 -8.57 0.70 14.64
CA TYR A 294 -7.47 0.15 15.43
C TYR A 294 -7.62 -1.37 15.65
N VAL A 295 -8.80 -1.84 16.07
CA VAL A 295 -9.05 -3.27 16.31
C VAL A 295 -8.85 -4.09 15.04
N GLU A 296 -9.34 -3.61 13.89
CA GLU A 296 -9.15 -4.31 12.61
C GLU A 296 -7.68 -4.36 12.21
N VAL A 297 -6.95 -3.26 12.34
CA VAL A 297 -5.52 -3.20 12.02
C VAL A 297 -4.70 -4.09 12.94
N ALA A 298 -4.93 -4.02 14.25
CA ALA A 298 -4.24 -4.87 15.23
C ALA A 298 -4.49 -6.36 14.95
N THR A 299 -5.74 -6.71 14.59
CA THR A 299 -6.10 -8.08 14.19
C THR A 299 -5.38 -8.51 12.92
N LEU A 300 -5.26 -7.64 11.92
CA LEU A 300 -4.53 -7.94 10.69
C LEU A 300 -3.04 -8.16 10.96
N ILE A 301 -2.41 -7.29 11.76
CA ILE A 301 -1.00 -7.41 12.17
C ILE A 301 -0.75 -8.76 12.88
N ASP A 302 -1.59 -9.09 13.85
CA ASP A 302 -1.47 -10.34 14.62
C ASP A 302 -1.61 -11.58 13.72
N ARG A 303 -2.64 -11.64 12.90
CA ARG A 303 -2.91 -12.77 12.02
C ARG A 303 -1.87 -12.98 10.92
N LEU A 304 -1.28 -11.91 10.40
CA LEU A 304 -0.14 -11.99 9.48
C LEU A 304 1.17 -12.30 10.20
N GLY A 305 1.18 -12.24 11.53
CA GLY A 305 2.37 -12.39 12.35
C GLY A 305 3.39 -11.28 12.13
N ALA A 306 2.95 -10.09 11.77
CA ALA A 306 3.82 -8.96 11.43
C ALA A 306 4.39 -8.22 12.64
N ALA A 307 3.99 -8.57 13.86
CA ALA A 307 4.54 -7.98 15.09
C ALA A 307 6.06 -8.17 15.18
N GLY A 308 6.78 -7.14 15.63
CA GLY A 308 8.24 -7.10 15.70
C GLY A 308 8.95 -6.86 14.36
N SER A 309 8.21 -6.70 13.26
CA SER A 309 8.81 -6.51 11.93
C SER A 309 9.48 -5.15 11.76
N ALA A 310 9.02 -4.11 12.46
CA ALA A 310 9.59 -2.77 12.32
C ALA A 310 11.02 -2.70 12.87
N THR A 311 11.27 -3.25 14.05
CA THR A 311 12.63 -3.36 14.62
C THR A 311 13.52 -4.22 13.72
N ALA A 312 13.05 -5.41 13.29
CA ALA A 312 13.83 -6.31 12.45
C ALA A 312 14.25 -5.65 11.11
N LEU A 313 13.32 -4.93 10.47
CA LEU A 313 13.59 -4.20 9.23
C LEU A 313 14.53 -3.01 9.46
N GLY A 314 14.36 -2.28 10.56
CA GLY A 314 15.24 -1.19 10.96
C GLY A 314 16.68 -1.65 11.10
N ASP A 315 16.90 -2.72 11.86
CA ASP A 315 18.22 -3.32 12.05
C ASP A 315 18.85 -3.82 10.74
N ALA A 316 18.02 -4.39 9.85
CA ALA A 316 18.49 -4.85 8.54
C ALA A 316 18.91 -3.69 7.64
N LEU A 317 18.14 -2.62 7.60
CA LEU A 317 18.47 -1.41 6.84
C LEU A 317 19.73 -0.72 7.38
N GLU A 318 19.89 -0.64 8.71
CA GLU A 318 21.10 -0.07 9.31
C GLU A 318 22.35 -0.87 8.95
N ARG A 319 22.29 -2.21 8.96
CA ARG A 319 23.40 -3.07 8.49
C ARG A 319 23.75 -2.79 7.03
N GLN A 320 22.76 -2.61 6.14
CA GLN A 320 23.02 -2.26 4.74
C GLN A 320 23.73 -0.93 4.56
N LEU A 321 23.52 0.05 5.47
CA LEU A 321 24.28 1.31 5.45
C LEU A 321 25.73 1.16 5.89
N GLU A 322 26.02 0.22 6.77
CA GLU A 322 27.37 -0.05 7.27
C GLU A 322 28.22 -0.84 6.25
N GLU A 323 27.56 -1.55 5.34
CA GLU A 323 28.20 -2.35 4.29
C GLU A 323 28.50 -1.55 3.02
N ARG A 324 27.93 -0.34 2.86
CA ARG A 324 28.16 0.58 1.72
C ARG A 324 29.34 1.50 2.00
#